data_9b56be9566cd3e3753c2f72a8d05676a
#
_entry.id   9b56be9566cd3e3753c2f72a8d05676a
#
_cell.length_a   1.000
_cell.length_b   1.000
_cell.length_c   1.000
_cell.angle_alpha   90.00
_cell.angle_beta   90.00
_cell.angle_gamma   90.00
#
_symmetry.space_group_name_H-M   'P 1'
#
loop_
_entity.id
_entity.type
_entity.pdbx_description
1 polymer ?
#
loop_
_entity_poly.entity_id
_entity_poly.type
_entity_poly.pdbx_seq_one_letter_code
_entity_poly.pdbx_strand_id
1 'polypeptide(L)'
;YQRFAVTKMDSAVFDADYPYGACRWQQRMPADGRADGESCALSRDQILVGRALTTKTHLVIFDHEAPSGFTTCEMPIFGYRVAFASSDQLQRLKPEGISRCWDFSLPADPHEVLWHGCARRNINGYVPHYSQDDLLNPDARFGDDDDLVVGATKTFETLAHADTRSGLGTTGLMTLKGDVDNLGLIFRKGLTDATVGRERIMTFAKTASLSRQMNAFFSVYLPTLCAQK
;
A
#
# COMPACT_ATOMS: atom_id res chain seq x y z
N TYR A 1 -7.04 2.11 -23.93
CA TYR A 1 -5.69 1.53 -23.99
C TYR A 1 -5.54 0.79 -25.30
N GLN A 2 -4.75 1.32 -26.24
CA GLN A 2 -4.37 0.58 -27.45
C GLN A 2 -3.35 -0.49 -27.05
N ARG A 3 -3.68 -1.74 -27.25
CA ARG A 3 -2.72 -2.85 -27.12
C ARG A 3 -1.90 -2.90 -28.40
N PHE A 4 -0.68 -2.42 -28.35
CA PHE A 4 0.28 -2.67 -29.43
C PHE A 4 0.93 -4.03 -29.19
N ALA A 5 0.55 -5.01 -29.99
CA ALA A 5 1.31 -6.25 -30.11
C ALA A 5 2.48 -5.99 -31.07
N VAL A 6 3.53 -5.38 -30.59
CA VAL A 6 4.75 -5.18 -31.39
C VAL A 6 5.56 -6.47 -31.33
N THR A 7 5.46 -7.29 -32.35
CA THR A 7 6.27 -8.50 -32.52
C THR A 7 7.67 -8.19 -33.05
N LYS A 8 7.87 -7.00 -33.63
CA LYS A 8 9.16 -6.51 -34.10
C LYS A 8 9.14 -4.98 -34.03
N MET A 9 10.06 -4.40 -33.26
CA MET A 9 10.19 -2.96 -33.19
C MET A 9 10.91 -2.48 -34.46
N ASP A 10 10.18 -1.79 -35.33
CA ASP A 10 10.80 -0.94 -36.34
C ASP A 10 11.10 0.41 -35.67
N SER A 11 12.37 0.79 -35.63
CA SER A 11 12.83 2.02 -34.98
C SER A 11 12.13 3.27 -35.54
N ALA A 12 11.83 3.31 -36.82
CA ALA A 12 11.18 4.45 -37.45
C ALA A 12 9.71 4.63 -36.97
N VAL A 13 8.96 3.53 -36.82
CA VAL A 13 7.60 3.56 -36.26
C VAL A 13 7.63 3.91 -34.79
N PHE A 14 8.60 3.37 -34.08
CA PHE A 14 8.78 3.63 -32.65
C PHE A 14 9.12 5.10 -32.38
N ASP A 15 10.02 5.68 -33.14
CA ASP A 15 10.42 7.08 -32.98
C ASP A 15 9.28 8.04 -33.33
N ALA A 16 8.40 7.70 -34.28
CA ALA A 16 7.24 8.49 -34.65
C ALA A 16 6.13 8.48 -33.59
N ASP A 17 5.85 7.29 -33.03
CA ASP A 17 4.79 7.09 -32.03
C ASP A 17 5.25 7.39 -30.59
N TYR A 18 6.56 7.42 -30.36
CA TYR A 18 7.18 7.57 -29.05
C TYR A 18 8.23 8.69 -29.06
N PRO A 19 7.82 9.96 -29.17
CA PRO A 19 8.75 11.10 -29.32
C PRO A 19 9.71 11.26 -28.12
N TYR A 20 9.35 10.73 -26.95
CA TYR A 20 10.19 10.71 -25.75
C TYR A 20 10.69 9.30 -25.39
N GLY A 21 10.64 8.36 -26.34
CA GLY A 21 10.99 6.96 -26.12
C GLY A 21 9.89 6.15 -25.42
N ALA A 22 10.20 4.90 -25.16
CA ALA A 22 9.30 4.01 -24.42
C ALA A 22 9.38 4.30 -22.92
N CYS A 23 8.26 4.12 -22.23
CA CYS A 23 8.23 4.20 -20.78
C CYS A 23 9.18 3.16 -20.16
N ARG A 24 10.07 3.60 -19.28
CA ARG A 24 11.06 2.76 -18.59
C ARG A 24 10.44 1.59 -17.84
N TRP A 25 9.25 1.79 -17.24
CA TRP A 25 8.59 0.81 -16.38
C TRP A 25 7.69 -0.16 -17.14
N GLN A 26 7.09 0.31 -18.23
CA GLN A 26 6.26 -0.52 -19.11
C GLN A 26 6.49 -0.15 -20.57
N GLN A 27 7.40 -0.82 -21.19
CA GLN A 27 7.88 -0.55 -22.54
C GLN A 27 6.81 -0.51 -23.66
N ARG A 28 5.56 -0.84 -23.33
CA ARG A 28 4.41 -0.83 -24.23
C ARG A 28 3.71 0.51 -24.36
N MET A 29 4.09 1.49 -23.53
CA MET A 29 3.50 2.83 -23.52
C MET A 29 4.57 3.86 -23.82
N PRO A 30 4.26 4.95 -24.53
CA PRO A 30 5.19 6.04 -24.72
C PRO A 30 5.46 6.76 -23.39
N ALA A 31 6.68 7.19 -23.18
CA ALA A 31 6.98 8.20 -22.18
C ALA A 31 6.30 9.52 -22.55
N ASP A 32 5.87 10.31 -21.58
CA ASP A 32 5.12 11.54 -21.83
C ASP A 32 5.97 12.82 -21.79
N GLY A 33 7.28 12.67 -21.58
CA GLY A 33 8.24 13.78 -21.54
C GLY A 33 8.12 14.68 -20.32
N ARG A 34 7.27 14.36 -19.35
CA ARG A 34 7.10 15.13 -18.12
C ARG A 34 8.05 14.64 -17.02
N ALA A 35 8.40 15.53 -16.11
CA ALA A 35 9.18 15.29 -14.90
C ALA A 35 10.51 14.57 -15.16
N ASP A 36 10.51 13.23 -15.16
CA ASP A 36 11.68 12.38 -15.37
C ASP A 36 11.97 12.10 -16.87
N GLY A 37 11.04 12.47 -17.77
CA GLY A 37 11.14 12.24 -19.20
C GLY A 37 11.04 10.77 -19.63
N GLU A 38 11.07 9.83 -18.70
CA GLU A 38 11.18 8.39 -18.96
C GLU A 38 9.92 7.60 -18.65
N SER A 39 8.97 8.19 -17.94
CA SER A 39 7.75 7.51 -17.49
C SER A 39 6.53 7.90 -18.30
N CYS A 40 5.59 6.98 -18.48
CA CYS A 40 4.25 7.32 -18.94
C CYS A 40 3.37 7.77 -17.76
N ALA A 41 2.27 8.47 -18.04
CA ALA A 41 1.34 8.97 -17.03
C ALA A 41 0.86 7.88 -16.07
N LEU A 42 0.50 6.71 -16.59
CA LEU A 42 0.03 5.58 -15.78
C LEU A 42 1.10 5.08 -14.80
N SER A 43 2.34 4.89 -15.28
CA SER A 43 3.44 4.45 -14.40
C SER A 43 3.75 5.47 -13.33
N ARG A 44 3.69 6.75 -13.67
CA ARG A 44 3.88 7.84 -12.73
C ARG A 44 2.82 7.87 -11.64
N ASP A 45 1.54 7.71 -12.03
CA ASP A 45 0.44 7.63 -11.08
C ASP A 45 0.58 6.40 -10.16
N GLN A 46 0.98 5.25 -10.70
CA GLN A 46 1.22 4.05 -9.90
C GLN A 46 2.35 4.23 -8.89
N ILE A 47 3.46 4.86 -9.29
CA ILE A 47 4.58 5.18 -8.39
C ILE A 47 4.13 6.18 -7.31
N LEU A 48 3.40 7.22 -7.69
CA LEU A 48 2.86 8.22 -6.76
C LEU A 48 1.94 7.56 -5.73
N VAL A 49 0.98 6.75 -6.18
CA VAL A 49 0.08 6.02 -5.30
C VAL A 49 0.84 5.07 -4.39
N GLY A 50 1.80 4.29 -4.92
CA GLY A 50 2.64 3.39 -4.14
C GLY A 50 3.38 4.11 -3.02
N ARG A 51 4.04 5.22 -3.32
CA ARG A 51 4.72 6.06 -2.32
C ARG A 51 3.75 6.66 -1.30
N ALA A 52 2.60 7.14 -1.76
CA ALA A 52 1.60 7.72 -0.87
C ALA A 52 1.02 6.68 0.09
N LEU A 53 0.75 5.47 -0.38
CA LEU A 53 0.24 4.39 0.46
C LEU A 53 1.24 3.95 1.55
N THR A 54 2.54 4.12 1.34
CA THR A 54 3.55 3.79 2.36
C THR A 54 3.80 4.91 3.36
N THR A 55 3.56 6.18 2.99
CA THR A 55 3.95 7.34 3.80
C THR A 55 2.77 8.13 4.36
N LYS A 56 1.56 7.90 3.88
CA LYS A 56 0.34 8.58 4.31
C LYS A 56 -0.57 7.63 5.06
N THR A 57 -1.56 8.18 5.74
CA THR A 57 -2.50 7.43 6.58
C THR A 57 -3.94 7.53 6.12
N HIS A 58 -4.26 8.55 5.33
CA HIS A 58 -5.62 8.83 4.90
C HIS A 58 -5.72 9.04 3.38
N LEU A 59 -6.82 8.58 2.83
CA LEU A 59 -7.25 8.84 1.46
C LEU A 59 -8.50 9.71 1.52
N VAL A 60 -8.43 10.86 0.87
CA VAL A 60 -9.50 11.88 0.84
C VAL A 60 -9.98 12.06 -0.58
N ILE A 61 -11.27 12.03 -0.80
CA ILE A 61 -11.89 12.34 -2.09
C ILE A 61 -12.57 13.70 -2.01
N PHE A 62 -12.20 14.57 -2.95
CA PHE A 62 -12.78 15.88 -3.11
C PHE A 62 -13.73 15.93 -4.31
N ASP A 63 -14.82 16.68 -4.15
CA ASP A 63 -15.76 16.99 -5.25
C ASP A 63 -15.24 18.10 -6.16
N HIS A 64 -14.21 18.81 -5.72
CA HIS A 64 -13.54 19.92 -6.41
C HIS A 64 -12.02 19.82 -6.26
N GLU A 65 -11.29 20.86 -6.56
CA GLU A 65 -9.84 20.86 -6.45
C GLU A 65 -9.36 20.62 -5.02
N ALA A 66 -8.43 19.69 -4.86
CA ALA A 66 -7.78 19.46 -3.58
C ALA A 66 -6.94 20.71 -3.21
N PRO A 67 -6.89 21.08 -1.92
CA PRO A 67 -6.03 22.15 -1.47
C PRO A 67 -4.57 21.93 -1.84
N SER A 68 -3.80 22.99 -2.01
CA SER A 68 -2.36 22.92 -2.28
C SER A 68 -1.62 22.20 -1.16
N GLY A 69 -0.54 21.50 -1.48
CA GLY A 69 0.31 20.78 -0.51
C GLY A 69 -0.07 19.34 -0.24
N PHE A 70 -1.06 18.80 -0.95
CA PHE A 70 -1.41 17.38 -0.90
C PHE A 70 -0.83 16.62 -2.09
N THR A 71 -0.49 15.36 -1.86
CA THR A 71 -0.20 14.41 -2.94
C THR A 71 -1.52 13.99 -3.57
N THR A 72 -1.77 14.41 -4.80
CA THR A 72 -3.04 14.19 -5.49
C THR A 72 -2.90 13.25 -6.67
N CYS A 73 -3.92 12.45 -6.91
CA CYS A 73 -4.11 11.63 -8.10
C CYS A 73 -5.46 12.00 -8.73
N GLU A 74 -5.45 12.36 -10.00
CA GLU A 74 -6.67 12.67 -10.73
C GLU A 74 -7.33 11.39 -11.24
N MET A 75 -8.65 11.31 -11.04
CA MET A 75 -9.48 10.23 -11.59
C MET A 75 -10.50 10.81 -12.59
N PRO A 76 -10.06 11.18 -13.80
CA PRO A 76 -10.87 11.98 -14.73
C PRO A 76 -12.16 11.29 -15.17
N ILE A 77 -12.18 9.95 -15.25
CA ILE A 77 -13.37 9.17 -15.63
C ILE A 77 -14.52 9.36 -14.63
N PHE A 78 -14.18 9.55 -13.36
CA PHE A 78 -15.18 9.67 -12.28
C PHE A 78 -15.38 11.12 -11.82
N GLY A 79 -14.63 12.07 -12.36
CA GLY A 79 -14.67 13.47 -11.93
C GLY A 79 -14.20 13.70 -10.49
N TYR A 80 -13.55 12.73 -9.88
CA TYR A 80 -13.04 12.84 -8.51
C TYR A 80 -11.57 13.18 -8.50
N ARG A 81 -11.18 13.94 -7.48
CA ARG A 81 -9.79 14.18 -7.11
C ARG A 81 -9.48 13.44 -5.83
N VAL A 82 -8.51 12.57 -5.88
CA VAL A 82 -8.05 11.77 -4.75
C VAL A 82 -6.79 12.43 -4.20
N ALA A 83 -6.76 12.66 -2.90
CA ALA A 83 -5.58 13.13 -2.20
C ALA A 83 -5.18 12.15 -1.10
N PHE A 84 -3.88 12.05 -0.86
CA PHE A 84 -3.32 11.30 0.25
C PHE A 84 -2.84 12.27 1.31
N ALA A 85 -3.22 12.04 2.57
CA ALA A 85 -2.93 12.91 3.69
C ALA A 85 -2.31 12.13 4.86
N SER A 86 -1.42 12.79 5.61
CA SER A 86 -1.07 12.36 6.97
C SER A 86 -2.16 12.81 7.95
N SER A 87 -2.14 12.26 9.17
CA SER A 87 -3.07 12.66 10.23
C SER A 87 -3.01 14.16 10.51
N ASP A 88 -1.81 14.75 10.54
CA ASP A 88 -1.62 16.18 10.76
C ASP A 88 -2.17 17.04 9.62
N GLN A 89 -2.00 16.57 8.38
CA GLN A 89 -2.58 17.23 7.22
C GLN A 89 -4.10 17.17 7.25
N LEU A 90 -4.68 16.03 7.66
CA LEU A 90 -6.12 15.86 7.75
C LEU A 90 -6.74 16.83 8.77
N GLN A 91 -6.10 17.03 9.94
CA GLN A 91 -6.58 17.97 10.95
C GLN A 91 -6.66 19.42 10.46
N ARG A 92 -5.86 19.79 9.48
CA ARG A 92 -5.85 21.13 8.87
C ARG A 92 -6.87 21.29 7.73
N LEU A 93 -7.44 20.18 7.27
CA LEU A 93 -8.45 20.22 6.22
C LEU A 93 -9.78 20.73 6.78
N LYS A 94 -10.37 21.67 6.05
CA LYS A 94 -11.76 22.04 6.28
C LYS A 94 -12.66 20.93 5.72
N PRO A 95 -13.75 20.57 6.42
CA PRO A 95 -14.65 19.50 5.96
C PRO A 95 -15.41 19.84 4.68
N GLU A 96 -15.44 21.12 4.30
CA GLU A 96 -16.15 21.59 3.12
C GLU A 96 -15.49 21.04 1.85
N GLY A 97 -16.30 20.39 1.02
CA GLY A 97 -15.85 19.81 -0.25
C GLY A 97 -15.17 18.43 -0.14
N ILE A 98 -15.11 17.86 1.05
CA ILE A 98 -14.70 16.47 1.22
C ILE A 98 -15.92 15.57 1.00
N SER A 99 -15.89 14.78 -0.06
CA SER A 99 -16.92 13.80 -0.36
C SER A 99 -16.76 12.54 0.49
N ARG A 100 -15.53 12.04 0.64
CA ARG A 100 -15.23 10.83 1.39
C ARG A 100 -13.82 10.90 2.00
N CYS A 101 -13.67 10.27 3.16
CA CYS A 101 -12.38 10.09 3.79
C CYS A 101 -12.26 8.67 4.35
N TRP A 102 -11.13 8.01 4.07
CA TRP A 102 -10.78 6.73 4.65
C TRP A 102 -9.44 6.81 5.36
N ASP A 103 -9.42 6.28 6.58
CA ASP A 103 -8.22 5.98 7.32
C ASP A 103 -7.75 4.57 6.95
N PHE A 104 -6.52 4.42 6.48
CA PHE A 104 -5.90 3.14 6.18
C PHE A 104 -4.66 2.85 7.04
N SER A 105 -4.42 3.67 8.06
CA SER A 105 -3.34 3.42 9.02
C SER A 105 -3.54 2.11 9.77
N LEU A 106 -2.45 1.49 10.19
CA LEU A 106 -2.52 0.40 11.16
C LEU A 106 -2.73 0.98 12.56
N PRO A 107 -3.52 0.33 13.43
CA PRO A 107 -3.63 0.75 14.82
C PRO A 107 -2.26 0.61 15.52
N ALA A 108 -1.91 1.58 16.35
CA ALA A 108 -0.71 1.53 17.17
C ALA A 108 -0.80 0.47 18.28
N ASP A 109 -2.01 0.22 18.78
CA ASP A 109 -2.32 -0.78 19.78
C ASP A 109 -3.47 -1.66 19.25
N PRO A 110 -3.38 -3.01 19.37
CA PRO A 110 -4.46 -3.92 19.00
C PRO A 110 -5.76 -3.67 19.78
N HIS A 111 -5.69 -2.98 20.92
CA HIS A 111 -6.86 -2.55 21.72
C HIS A 111 -7.34 -1.14 21.39
N GLU A 112 -6.71 -0.46 20.45
CA GLU A 112 -7.09 0.88 20.02
C GLU A 112 -8.53 0.90 19.46
N VAL A 113 -9.28 1.94 19.82
CA VAL A 113 -10.59 2.18 19.23
C VAL A 113 -10.44 2.50 17.75
N LEU A 114 -10.97 1.65 16.89
CA LEU A 114 -10.84 1.74 15.44
C LEU A 114 -11.72 2.82 14.78
N TRP A 115 -12.28 3.75 15.55
CA TRP A 115 -13.17 4.79 15.04
C TRP A 115 -12.71 6.18 15.47
N HIS A 116 -12.27 6.97 14.50
CA HIS A 116 -11.80 8.35 14.69
C HIS A 116 -12.55 9.35 13.80
N GLY A 117 -13.81 9.06 13.46
CA GLY A 117 -14.61 9.93 12.60
C GLY A 117 -14.44 9.68 11.10
N CYS A 118 -13.41 8.97 10.68
CA CYS A 118 -13.22 8.51 9.28
C CYS A 118 -13.60 7.04 9.15
N ALA A 119 -14.13 6.64 8.01
CA ALA A 119 -14.30 5.23 7.69
C ALA A 119 -12.91 4.57 7.61
N ARG A 120 -12.74 3.43 8.26
CA ARG A 120 -11.48 2.72 8.26
C ARG A 120 -11.45 1.65 7.19
N ARG A 121 -10.35 1.60 6.44
CA ARG A 121 -10.11 0.56 5.45
C ARG A 121 -8.62 0.23 5.39
N ASN A 122 -8.26 -0.88 5.98
CA ASN A 122 -6.90 -1.35 5.94
C ASN A 122 -6.61 -1.95 4.56
N ILE A 123 -5.76 -1.29 3.82
CA ILE A 123 -5.36 -1.66 2.44
C ILE A 123 -3.90 -2.01 2.35
N ASN A 124 -3.10 -1.67 3.36
CA ASN A 124 -1.67 -1.94 3.41
C ASN A 124 -1.33 -2.94 4.51
N GLY A 125 -0.26 -3.72 4.27
CA GLY A 125 0.47 -4.38 5.32
C GLY A 125 1.37 -3.40 6.08
N TYR A 126 2.10 -3.93 7.05
CA TYR A 126 3.17 -3.18 7.70
C TYR A 126 4.32 -2.93 6.73
N VAL A 127 4.74 -1.69 6.62
CA VAL A 127 5.92 -1.27 5.85
C VAL A 127 6.88 -0.61 6.83
N PRO A 128 8.09 -1.16 7.05
CA PRO A 128 9.06 -0.58 7.97
C PRO A 128 9.62 0.73 7.42
N HIS A 129 9.73 1.74 8.31
CA HIS A 129 10.29 3.05 8.00
C HIS A 129 11.49 3.34 8.90
N TYR A 130 12.38 4.22 8.44
CA TYR A 130 13.50 4.70 9.25
C TYR A 130 12.99 5.55 10.41
N SER A 131 13.39 5.20 11.61
CA SER A 131 13.17 5.97 12.84
C SER A 131 14.33 6.93 13.09
N GLN A 132 14.18 7.81 14.08
CA GLN A 132 15.27 8.66 14.55
C GLN A 132 16.45 7.83 15.10
N ASP A 133 16.15 6.71 15.75
CA ASP A 133 17.16 5.82 16.30
C ASP A 133 17.97 5.12 15.21
N ASP A 134 17.33 4.77 14.09
CA ASP A 134 18.02 4.21 12.93
C ASP A 134 19.04 5.20 12.34
N LEU A 135 18.72 6.50 12.34
CA LEU A 135 19.66 7.52 11.85
C LEU A 135 20.86 7.76 12.77
N LEU A 136 20.66 7.56 14.07
CA LEU A 136 21.71 7.71 15.09
C LEU A 136 22.61 6.47 15.18
N ASN A 137 22.15 5.33 14.71
CA ASN A 137 22.89 4.08 14.75
C ASN A 137 23.77 3.93 13.48
N PRO A 138 25.10 4.00 13.60
CA PRO A 138 26.01 3.81 12.47
C PRO A 138 25.89 2.42 11.83
N ASP A 139 25.48 1.40 12.60
CA ASP A 139 25.27 0.03 12.09
C ASP A 139 23.97 -0.11 11.27
N ALA A 140 23.09 0.88 11.29
CA ALA A 140 21.87 0.91 10.48
C ALA A 140 22.09 1.53 9.09
N ARG A 141 23.27 2.06 8.82
CA ARG A 141 23.64 2.68 7.54
C ARG A 141 24.32 1.63 6.66
N PHE A 142 23.53 0.95 5.86
CA PHE A 142 24.04 0.02 4.86
C PHE A 142 23.74 0.58 3.47
N GLY A 143 24.80 0.65 2.64
CA GLY A 143 24.75 1.15 1.27
C GLY A 143 25.16 2.61 1.12
N ASP A 144 25.24 3.06 -0.13
CA ASP A 144 25.60 4.44 -0.53
C ASP A 144 24.48 5.47 -0.29
N ASP A 145 23.47 5.14 0.53
CA ASP A 145 22.35 6.04 0.85
C ASP A 145 22.80 7.13 1.83
N ASP A 146 23.45 8.16 1.30
CA ASP A 146 23.81 9.37 2.05
C ASP A 146 22.57 10.17 2.52
N ASP A 147 21.37 9.85 2.03
CA ASP A 147 20.13 10.59 2.25
C ASP A 147 19.09 9.81 3.08
N LEU A 148 19.48 9.18 4.17
CA LEU A 148 18.52 8.55 5.08
C LEU A 148 17.64 9.61 5.76
N VAL A 149 16.36 9.58 5.44
CA VAL A 149 15.36 10.50 6.00
C VAL A 149 14.41 9.73 6.93
N VAL A 150 14.16 10.28 8.12
CA VAL A 150 13.14 9.74 9.04
C VAL A 150 11.80 9.64 8.32
N GLY A 151 11.15 8.46 8.43
CA GLY A 151 9.87 8.19 7.77
C GLY A 151 9.99 7.68 6.34
N ALA A 152 11.18 7.62 5.76
CA ALA A 152 11.39 6.92 4.50
C ALA A 152 11.29 5.40 4.69
N THR A 153 10.83 4.68 3.67
CA THR A 153 10.72 3.20 3.71
C THR A 153 12.11 2.58 3.77
N LYS A 154 12.33 1.63 4.68
CA LYS A 154 13.59 0.88 4.77
C LYS A 154 13.83 0.07 3.50
N THR A 155 15.06 0.07 3.02
CA THR A 155 15.47 -0.73 1.87
C THR A 155 15.57 -2.22 2.24
N PHE A 156 15.51 -3.10 1.26
CA PHE A 156 15.73 -4.53 1.49
C PHE A 156 17.15 -4.82 2.02
N GLU A 157 18.12 -4.02 1.64
CA GLU A 157 19.48 -4.12 2.14
C GLU A 157 19.53 -3.82 3.64
N THR A 158 18.93 -2.71 4.07
CA THR A 158 18.79 -2.38 5.49
C THR A 158 18.08 -3.48 6.27
N LEU A 159 16.98 -4.02 5.71
CA LEU A 159 16.24 -5.13 6.35
C LEU A 159 17.07 -6.40 6.42
N ALA A 160 17.87 -6.71 5.39
CA ALA A 160 18.73 -7.88 5.36
C ALA A 160 19.84 -7.81 6.43
N HIS A 161 20.28 -6.61 6.78
CA HIS A 161 21.28 -6.38 7.82
C HIS A 161 20.71 -6.23 9.23
N ALA A 162 19.40 -6.16 9.39
CA ALA A 162 18.77 -5.94 10.69
C ALA A 162 19.11 -7.00 11.76
N ASP A 163 19.44 -8.22 11.33
CA ASP A 163 19.82 -9.33 12.21
C ASP A 163 21.35 -9.44 12.43
N THR A 164 22.14 -8.58 11.78
CA THR A 164 23.58 -8.51 11.98
C THR A 164 23.91 -7.52 13.10
N ARG A 165 24.55 -8.00 14.17
CA ARG A 165 25.01 -7.14 15.26
C ARG A 165 26.53 -7.16 15.32
N SER A 166 27.13 -5.97 15.24
CA SER A 166 28.60 -5.80 15.38
C SER A 166 29.43 -6.73 14.47
N GLY A 167 28.94 -6.96 13.24
CA GLY A 167 29.62 -7.83 12.28
C GLY A 167 29.39 -9.32 12.49
N LEU A 168 28.53 -9.73 13.43
CA LEU A 168 28.13 -11.09 13.67
C LEU A 168 26.71 -11.32 13.12
N GLY A 169 26.46 -12.48 12.55
CA GLY A 169 25.18 -12.85 11.95
C GLY A 169 25.29 -13.05 10.42
N THR A 170 24.19 -13.44 9.82
CA THR A 170 24.11 -13.64 8.37
C THR A 170 23.23 -12.58 7.77
N THR A 171 23.76 -11.84 6.79
CA THR A 171 22.95 -10.91 6.00
C THR A 171 22.01 -11.69 5.11
N GLY A 172 20.71 -11.48 5.26
CA GLY A 172 19.73 -12.18 4.44
C GLY A 172 18.30 -11.74 4.69
N LEU A 173 17.45 -11.97 3.70
CA LEU A 173 16.01 -11.77 3.78
C LEU A 173 15.31 -13.12 3.77
N MET A 174 14.39 -13.30 4.69
CA MET A 174 13.50 -14.48 4.71
C MET A 174 12.11 -14.06 4.24
N THR A 175 11.56 -14.80 3.29
CA THR A 175 10.16 -14.66 2.89
C THR A 175 9.35 -15.80 3.48
N LEU A 176 8.40 -15.46 4.35
CA LEU A 176 7.42 -16.40 4.88
C LEU A 176 6.15 -16.33 4.02
N LYS A 177 5.72 -17.47 3.51
CA LYS A 177 4.42 -17.64 2.86
C LYS A 177 3.58 -18.59 3.68
N GLY A 178 2.37 -18.15 4.03
CA GLY A 178 1.38 -18.99 4.72
C GLY A 178 0.13 -19.10 3.87
N ASP A 179 -0.52 -20.25 3.97
CA ASP A 179 -1.85 -20.48 3.40
C ASP A 179 -2.78 -21.02 4.48
N VAL A 180 -4.07 -20.82 4.32
CA VAL A 180 -5.08 -21.33 5.25
C VAL A 180 -5.61 -22.64 4.70
N ASP A 181 -5.17 -23.74 5.31
CA ASP A 181 -5.62 -25.07 4.93
C ASP A 181 -7.13 -25.23 5.05
N ASN A 182 -7.71 -25.87 4.06
CA ASN A 182 -9.14 -26.21 4.06
C ASN A 182 -10.09 -25.01 4.19
N LEU A 183 -9.69 -23.81 3.77
CA LEU A 183 -10.51 -22.61 3.87
C LEU A 183 -11.91 -22.81 3.27
N GLY A 184 -12.03 -23.47 2.11
CA GLY A 184 -13.31 -23.81 1.51
C GLY A 184 -14.17 -24.74 2.38
N LEU A 185 -13.55 -25.67 3.11
CA LEU A 185 -14.25 -26.54 4.05
C LEU A 185 -14.71 -25.79 5.29
N ILE A 186 -13.88 -24.87 5.81
CA ILE A 186 -14.22 -23.99 6.92
C ILE A 186 -15.46 -23.14 6.56
N PHE A 187 -15.45 -22.51 5.38
CA PHE A 187 -16.61 -21.74 4.91
C PHE A 187 -17.85 -22.58 4.68
N ARG A 188 -17.70 -23.84 4.26
CA ARG A 188 -18.83 -24.73 3.95
C ARG A 188 -19.39 -25.44 5.18
N LYS A 189 -18.54 -25.87 6.12
CA LYS A 189 -18.92 -26.75 7.25
C LYS A 189 -18.47 -26.23 8.62
N GLY A 190 -17.49 -25.34 8.69
CA GLY A 190 -16.83 -24.95 9.95
C GLY A 190 -17.72 -24.19 10.93
N LEU A 191 -18.89 -23.73 10.47
CA LEU A 191 -19.86 -23.00 11.30
C LEU A 191 -21.09 -23.86 11.69
N THR A 192 -21.01 -25.15 11.45
CA THR A 192 -22.02 -26.12 11.90
C THR A 192 -21.72 -26.52 13.34
N ASP A 193 -22.73 -26.42 14.21
CA ASP A 193 -22.62 -26.82 15.60
C ASP A 193 -22.91 -28.33 15.73
N ALA A 194 -21.87 -29.10 16.07
CA ALA A 194 -21.97 -30.56 16.21
C ALA A 194 -22.70 -31.01 17.50
N THR A 195 -23.00 -30.10 18.43
CA THR A 195 -23.42 -30.48 19.79
C THR A 195 -24.92 -30.65 19.98
N VAL A 196 -25.78 -30.32 19.02
CA VAL A 196 -27.22 -30.31 19.25
C VAL A 196 -28.04 -30.94 18.12
N GLY A 197 -27.60 -32.02 17.48
CA GLY A 197 -28.47 -32.85 16.62
C GLY A 197 -29.41 -32.15 15.60
N ARG A 198 -29.32 -30.82 15.48
CA ARG A 198 -29.97 -30.01 14.46
C ARG A 198 -28.87 -29.47 13.54
N GLU A 199 -28.89 -29.86 12.29
CA GLU A 199 -28.10 -29.22 11.23
C GLU A 199 -28.35 -27.70 11.32
N ARG A 200 -27.43 -26.97 11.96
CA ARG A 200 -27.45 -25.52 11.89
C ARG A 200 -27.06 -25.12 10.50
N ILE A 201 -28.05 -24.72 9.74
CA ILE A 201 -27.91 -24.21 8.39
C ILE A 201 -26.90 -23.07 8.41
N MET A 202 -25.91 -23.17 7.53
CA MET A 202 -24.98 -22.10 7.25
C MET A 202 -25.75 -20.90 6.71
N THR A 203 -25.71 -19.79 7.42
CA THR A 203 -26.41 -18.56 7.01
C THR A 203 -25.43 -17.60 6.34
N PHE A 204 -25.94 -16.76 5.45
CA PHE A 204 -25.17 -15.68 4.85
C PHE A 204 -24.49 -14.79 5.92
N ALA A 205 -25.19 -14.51 7.01
CA ALA A 205 -24.65 -13.71 8.12
C ALA A 205 -23.40 -14.37 8.76
N LYS A 206 -23.40 -15.68 8.96
CA LYS A 206 -22.25 -16.42 9.51
C LYS A 206 -21.08 -16.39 8.53
N THR A 207 -21.34 -16.64 7.26
CA THR A 207 -20.30 -16.60 6.22
C THR A 207 -19.70 -15.19 6.09
N ALA A 208 -20.54 -14.17 6.09
CA ALA A 208 -20.09 -12.77 6.04
C ALA A 208 -19.30 -12.38 7.30
N SER A 209 -19.69 -12.88 8.48
CA SER A 209 -18.97 -12.65 9.74
C SER A 209 -17.59 -13.30 9.70
N LEU A 210 -17.50 -14.57 9.28
CA LEU A 210 -16.22 -15.29 9.15
C LEU A 210 -15.31 -14.59 8.14
N SER A 211 -15.86 -14.19 6.98
CA SER A 211 -15.09 -13.47 5.97
C SER A 211 -14.51 -12.15 6.51
N ARG A 212 -15.30 -11.39 7.27
CA ARG A 212 -14.84 -10.15 7.94
C ARG A 212 -13.74 -10.43 8.96
N GLN A 213 -13.90 -11.48 9.77
CA GLN A 213 -12.88 -11.86 10.76
C GLN A 213 -11.57 -12.28 10.10
N MET A 214 -11.63 -13.07 9.04
CA MET A 214 -10.45 -13.46 8.26
C MET A 214 -9.77 -12.23 7.63
N ASN A 215 -10.56 -11.34 7.04
CA ASN A 215 -10.02 -10.11 6.49
C ASN A 215 -9.38 -9.24 7.58
N ALA A 216 -10.01 -9.08 8.74
CA ALA A 216 -9.45 -8.33 9.87
C ALA A 216 -8.15 -8.96 10.38
N PHE A 217 -8.08 -10.29 10.45
CA PHE A 217 -6.86 -10.99 10.84
C PHE A 217 -5.69 -10.65 9.91
N PHE A 218 -5.87 -10.79 8.60
CA PHE A 218 -4.79 -10.56 7.63
C PHE A 218 -4.49 -9.09 7.37
N SER A 219 -5.48 -8.20 7.46
CA SER A 219 -5.31 -6.78 7.11
C SER A 219 -5.03 -5.88 8.32
N VAL A 220 -5.30 -6.34 9.53
CA VAL A 220 -5.11 -5.55 10.75
C VAL A 220 -4.22 -6.26 11.75
N TYR A 221 -4.68 -7.41 12.25
CA TYR A 221 -4.01 -8.07 13.37
C TYR A 221 -2.57 -8.47 13.02
N LEU A 222 -2.39 -9.21 11.94
CA LEU A 222 -1.06 -9.70 11.54
C LEU A 222 -0.09 -8.54 11.20
N PRO A 223 -0.48 -7.53 10.39
CA PRO A 223 0.38 -6.37 10.16
C PRO A 223 0.70 -5.57 11.42
N THR A 224 -0.26 -5.40 12.34
CA THR A 224 -0.03 -4.70 13.61
C THR A 224 0.97 -5.48 14.49
N LEU A 225 0.87 -6.80 14.52
CA LEU A 225 1.82 -7.65 15.22
C LEU A 225 3.25 -7.52 14.64
N CYS A 226 3.37 -7.46 13.31
CA CYS A 226 4.66 -7.21 12.66
C CYS A 226 5.22 -5.82 12.97
N ALA A 227 4.37 -4.82 13.17
CA ALA A 227 4.78 -3.45 13.49
C ALA A 227 5.30 -3.28 14.93
N GLN A 228 4.98 -4.20 15.85
CA GLN A 228 5.38 -4.14 17.26
C GLN A 228 6.82 -4.64 17.52
N LYS A 229 7.52 -5.14 16.50
CA LYS A 229 8.91 -5.62 16.61
C LYS A 229 9.88 -4.67 15.93
#